data_0ba71a57b64532d0d553f4f490abbee4
#
_entry.id   0ba71a57b64532d0d553f4f490abbee4
#
_cell.length_a   1.000
_cell.length_b   1.000
_cell.length_c   1.000
_cell.angle_alpha   90.00
_cell.angle_beta   90.00
_cell.angle_gamma   90.00
#
_symmetry.space_group_name_H-M   'P 1'
#
loop_
_entity.id
_entity.type
_entity.pdbx_description
1 polymer ?
#
loop_
_entity_poly.entity_id
_entity_poly.type
_entity_poly.pdbx_seq_one_letter_code
_entity_poly.pdbx_strand_id
1 'polypeptide(L)'
;MNKQTTQSEFETPKVTTGALPASRKVYTHPPEAPDLSVPHREIDLHPSANEPAVRVYDTSGPYSDPSVTIDVEKGLARDRRDWVLERGAENGNNIEEYEGRDVRPEDNGGAEGKYLAREFPTKHKPLRGVGDGPVTQYEFAKAGIITKEMIYVATRENLGRSAPVEGATERVENGESFGAEIPEFITPEFVRSEIARGRAIIPCNINHAELEPQIIGRNFLVKINANIGNSAVTSSVEEEVDKMVWATRWGADNVMDLSTGRNIHNTREWIIRNSSVPIGTVPIYQALEKVNGVAEDLSLIQISEPTRPY
;
A
#
# COMPACT_ATOMS: atom_id res chain seq x y z
N MET A 1 12.18 -26.74 39.53
CA MET A 1 13.09 -26.41 38.42
C MET A 1 12.46 -25.28 37.60
N ASN A 2 12.90 -24.04 37.91
CA ASN A 2 12.45 -22.86 37.16
C ASN A 2 13.10 -22.88 35.77
N LYS A 3 12.33 -23.16 34.73
CA LYS A 3 12.72 -22.78 33.38
C LYS A 3 12.61 -21.26 33.28
N GLN A 4 13.72 -20.56 33.41
CA GLN A 4 13.84 -19.20 32.95
C GLN A 4 13.56 -19.23 31.44
N THR A 5 12.38 -18.77 31.06
CA THR A 5 12.06 -18.44 29.68
C THR A 5 12.87 -17.20 29.37
N THR A 6 13.98 -17.36 28.68
CA THR A 6 14.76 -16.27 28.08
C THR A 6 13.81 -15.41 27.27
N GLN A 7 13.85 -14.10 27.50
CA GLN A 7 13.25 -13.11 26.60
C GLN A 7 13.69 -13.46 25.18
N SER A 8 12.76 -13.64 24.26
CA SER A 8 13.10 -13.57 22.87
C SER A 8 13.56 -12.14 22.61
N GLU A 9 14.85 -11.94 22.38
CA GLU A 9 15.34 -10.66 21.91
C GLU A 9 14.60 -10.37 20.60
N PHE A 10 14.07 -9.13 20.44
CA PHE A 10 13.49 -8.69 19.18
C PHE A 10 14.59 -8.78 18.11
N GLU A 11 14.38 -9.59 17.12
CA GLU A 11 15.24 -9.62 15.95
C GLU A 11 14.69 -8.64 14.89
N THR A 12 15.58 -7.85 14.31
CA THR A 12 15.19 -7.01 13.15
C THR A 12 14.66 -7.90 12.03
N PRO A 13 13.50 -7.59 11.44
CA PRO A 13 12.94 -8.38 10.35
C PRO A 13 13.95 -8.64 9.23
N LYS A 14 14.11 -9.89 8.85
CA LYS A 14 14.94 -10.31 7.72
C LYS A 14 14.03 -10.52 6.52
N VAL A 15 14.16 -9.67 5.53
CA VAL A 15 13.32 -9.71 4.33
C VAL A 15 14.09 -10.17 3.10
N THR A 16 13.42 -10.89 2.22
CA THR A 16 14.01 -11.32 0.96
C THR A 16 14.07 -10.16 -0.03
N THR A 17 15.26 -9.87 -0.55
CA THR A 17 15.52 -8.81 -1.53
C THR A 17 16.19 -9.37 -2.79
N GLY A 18 16.31 -8.52 -3.81
CA GLY A 18 17.02 -8.84 -5.05
C GLY A 18 16.10 -9.25 -6.19
N ALA A 19 16.67 -9.32 -7.38
CA ALA A 19 15.93 -9.59 -8.63
C ALA A 19 15.09 -10.87 -8.56
N LEU A 20 13.93 -10.83 -9.20
CA LEU A 20 13.11 -12.03 -9.39
C LEU A 20 13.62 -12.85 -10.59
N PRO A 21 13.54 -14.20 -10.53
CA PRO A 21 14.05 -15.08 -11.59
C PRO A 21 13.40 -14.76 -12.95
N ALA A 22 14.19 -14.87 -14.02
CA ALA A 22 13.77 -14.73 -15.42
C ALA A 22 13.00 -13.44 -15.74
N SER A 23 13.25 -12.40 -14.98
CA SER A 23 12.60 -11.10 -15.20
C SER A 23 13.48 -9.96 -14.70
N ARG A 24 13.23 -8.75 -15.20
CA ARG A 24 13.89 -7.53 -14.74
C ARG A 24 12.86 -6.46 -14.38
N LYS A 25 13.18 -5.64 -13.39
CA LYS A 25 12.42 -4.44 -13.07
C LYS A 25 12.81 -3.34 -14.06
N VAL A 26 11.82 -2.66 -14.61
CA VAL A 26 12.00 -1.50 -15.50
C VAL A 26 11.09 -0.37 -15.03
N TYR A 27 11.47 0.87 -15.31
CA TYR A 27 10.71 2.04 -14.93
C TYR A 27 10.24 2.81 -16.13
N THR A 28 9.01 3.33 -16.05
CA THR A 28 8.45 4.25 -17.04
C THR A 28 8.26 5.62 -16.39
N HIS A 29 8.65 6.67 -17.11
CA HIS A 29 8.47 8.05 -16.69
C HIS A 29 7.39 8.68 -17.59
N PRO A 30 6.19 8.98 -17.06
CA PRO A 30 5.13 9.58 -17.84
C PRO A 30 5.49 11.00 -18.27
N PRO A 31 5.19 11.41 -19.53
CA PRO A 31 5.53 12.75 -20.04
C PRO A 31 4.89 13.88 -19.22
N GLU A 32 3.71 13.66 -18.68
CA GLU A 32 2.95 14.63 -17.86
C GLU A 32 3.56 14.87 -16.47
N ALA A 33 4.37 13.92 -16.00
CA ALA A 33 5.06 13.99 -14.71
C ALA A 33 6.37 13.17 -14.78
N PRO A 34 7.43 13.70 -15.42
CA PRO A 34 8.66 12.96 -15.68
C PRO A 34 9.48 12.65 -14.40
N ASP A 35 9.16 13.27 -13.29
CA ASP A 35 9.69 12.97 -11.97
C ASP A 35 9.14 11.67 -11.37
N LEU A 36 8.05 11.14 -11.91
CA LEU A 36 7.50 9.86 -11.49
C LEU A 36 8.28 8.70 -12.09
N SER A 37 8.53 7.67 -11.30
CA SER A 37 9.13 6.40 -11.70
C SER A 37 8.13 5.27 -11.46
N VAL A 38 7.49 4.80 -12.51
CA VAL A 38 6.45 3.75 -12.43
C VAL A 38 7.07 2.40 -12.76
N PRO A 39 7.15 1.46 -11.79
CA PRO A 39 7.79 0.18 -12.00
C PRO A 39 6.90 -0.80 -12.76
N HIS A 40 7.56 -1.58 -13.63
CA HIS A 40 7.01 -2.73 -14.31
C HIS A 40 8.01 -3.88 -14.26
N ARG A 41 7.55 -5.08 -14.55
CA ARG A 41 8.41 -6.24 -14.72
C ARG A 41 8.41 -6.67 -16.17
N GLU A 42 9.57 -6.83 -16.75
CA GLU A 42 9.75 -7.44 -18.06
C GLU A 42 10.23 -8.87 -17.91
N ILE A 43 9.55 -9.78 -18.60
CA ILE A 43 9.84 -11.21 -18.63
C ILE A 43 10.33 -11.54 -20.04
N ASP A 44 11.60 -11.98 -20.14
CA ASP A 44 12.16 -12.38 -21.42
C ASP A 44 11.57 -13.72 -21.86
N LEU A 45 11.09 -13.78 -23.08
CA LEU A 45 10.59 -15.02 -23.67
C LEU A 45 11.76 -15.85 -24.22
N HIS A 46 11.51 -17.16 -24.40
CA HIS A 46 12.51 -18.03 -25.03
C HIS A 46 12.80 -17.52 -26.45
N PRO A 47 14.07 -17.50 -26.91
CA PRO A 47 14.43 -16.97 -28.23
C PRO A 47 13.64 -17.55 -29.42
N SER A 48 13.15 -18.79 -29.31
CA SER A 48 12.33 -19.40 -30.34
C SER A 48 10.93 -18.80 -30.50
N ALA A 49 10.47 -18.00 -29.55
CA ALA A 49 9.20 -17.30 -29.65
C ALA A 49 9.25 -16.16 -30.68
N ASN A 50 10.45 -15.60 -30.91
CA ASN A 50 10.66 -14.44 -31.79
C ASN A 50 9.72 -13.25 -31.44
N GLU A 51 9.41 -13.09 -30.17
CA GLU A 51 8.53 -12.05 -29.62
C GLU A 51 9.30 -11.19 -28.62
N PRO A 52 8.91 -9.91 -28.44
CA PRO A 52 9.50 -9.05 -27.42
C PRO A 52 9.20 -9.57 -26.01
N ALA A 53 9.95 -9.07 -25.04
CA ALA A 53 9.69 -9.35 -23.62
C ALA A 53 8.26 -8.94 -23.21
N VAL A 54 7.62 -9.77 -22.41
CA VAL A 54 6.29 -9.47 -21.88
C VAL A 54 6.41 -8.56 -20.68
N ARG A 55 5.73 -7.41 -20.71
CA ARG A 55 5.68 -6.50 -19.58
C ARG A 55 4.43 -6.75 -18.75
N VAL A 56 4.61 -6.88 -17.43
CA VAL A 56 3.54 -7.12 -16.47
C VAL A 56 3.59 -6.10 -15.35
N TYR A 57 2.50 -6.05 -14.58
CA TYR A 57 2.37 -5.24 -13.38
C TYR A 57 3.38 -5.67 -12.32
N ASP A 58 4.06 -4.73 -11.66
CA ASP A 58 5.01 -5.01 -10.59
C ASP A 58 4.52 -4.44 -9.26
N THR A 59 4.34 -5.31 -8.27
CA THR A 59 3.87 -4.98 -6.92
C THR A 59 4.98 -5.07 -5.89
N SER A 60 6.17 -5.53 -6.30
CA SER A 60 7.25 -5.87 -5.36
C SER A 60 7.93 -4.66 -4.72
N GLY A 61 7.57 -3.44 -5.14
CA GLY A 61 8.23 -2.23 -4.66
C GLY A 61 9.76 -2.32 -4.81
N PRO A 62 10.54 -1.75 -3.92
CA PRO A 62 12.00 -1.79 -4.02
C PRO A 62 12.61 -3.16 -3.71
N TYR A 63 11.84 -4.12 -3.18
CA TYR A 63 12.36 -5.44 -2.77
C TYR A 63 12.88 -6.30 -3.92
N SER A 64 12.48 -6.05 -5.15
CA SER A 64 13.00 -6.74 -6.35
C SER A 64 13.98 -5.90 -7.15
N ASP A 65 14.34 -4.71 -6.71
CA ASP A 65 15.32 -3.85 -7.36
C ASP A 65 16.71 -4.10 -6.78
N PRO A 66 17.66 -4.65 -7.56
CA PRO A 66 19.00 -4.94 -7.07
C PRO A 66 19.84 -3.67 -6.81
N SER A 67 19.41 -2.51 -7.27
CA SER A 67 20.09 -1.24 -7.03
C SER A 67 19.74 -0.59 -5.70
N VAL A 68 18.68 -1.07 -5.03
CA VAL A 68 18.19 -0.50 -3.78
C VAL A 68 18.64 -1.32 -2.58
N THR A 69 19.17 -0.65 -1.57
CA THR A 69 19.45 -1.26 -0.28
C THR A 69 18.28 -1.03 0.67
N ILE A 70 17.72 -2.11 1.19
CA ILE A 70 16.59 -2.06 2.12
C ILE A 70 17.10 -2.00 3.56
N ASP A 71 16.58 -1.04 4.31
CA ASP A 71 16.74 -0.95 5.76
C ASP A 71 15.35 -0.96 6.40
N VAL A 72 14.93 -2.12 6.88
CA VAL A 72 13.58 -2.33 7.41
C VAL A 72 13.29 -1.49 8.67
N GLU A 73 14.31 -1.03 9.39
CA GLU A 73 14.16 -0.16 10.56
C GLU A 73 13.92 1.31 10.20
N LYS A 74 14.32 1.71 9.00
CA LYS A 74 14.00 3.03 8.44
C LYS A 74 12.69 3.05 7.67
N GLY A 75 12.27 1.88 7.20
CA GLY A 75 11.15 1.74 6.28
C GLY A 75 11.51 2.09 4.83
N LEU A 76 10.53 2.07 3.96
CA LEU A 76 10.67 2.42 2.55
C LEU A 76 10.74 3.95 2.35
N ALA A 77 11.17 4.37 1.15
CA ALA A 77 11.14 5.78 0.75
C ALA A 77 9.71 6.33 0.80
N ARG A 78 9.59 7.59 1.19
CA ARG A 78 8.29 8.26 1.40
C ARG A 78 8.01 9.31 0.33
N ASP A 79 8.26 8.98 -0.93
CA ASP A 79 8.20 9.91 -2.05
C ASP A 79 6.82 10.57 -2.20
N ARG A 80 5.74 9.84 -1.89
CA ARG A 80 4.39 10.39 -1.93
C ARG A 80 4.11 11.47 -0.89
N ARG A 81 4.91 11.57 0.17
CA ARG A 81 4.75 12.65 1.14
C ARG A 81 4.89 14.02 0.49
N ASP A 82 5.87 14.16 -0.37
CA ASP A 82 6.12 15.42 -1.07
C ASP A 82 4.99 15.71 -2.07
N TRP A 83 4.48 14.72 -2.80
CA TRP A 83 3.32 14.89 -3.68
C TRP A 83 2.07 15.36 -2.91
N VAL A 84 1.85 14.85 -1.69
CA VAL A 84 0.72 15.23 -0.84
C VAL A 84 0.86 16.67 -0.36
N LEU A 85 2.04 17.09 0.06
CA LEU A 85 2.30 18.46 0.50
C LEU A 85 2.26 19.47 -0.64
N GLU A 86 2.83 19.14 -1.80
CA GLU A 86 2.77 19.97 -3.02
C GLU A 86 1.32 20.26 -3.41
N ARG A 87 0.49 19.23 -3.57
CA ARG A 87 -0.92 19.44 -3.94
C ARG A 87 -1.73 20.15 -2.85
N GLY A 88 -1.37 19.95 -1.58
CA GLY A 88 -1.95 20.71 -0.48
C GLY A 88 -1.64 22.20 -0.59
N ALA A 89 -0.40 22.55 -0.88
CA ALA A 89 0.04 23.94 -1.09
C ALA A 89 -0.64 24.60 -2.30
N GLU A 90 -0.74 23.87 -3.41
CA GLU A 90 -1.41 24.34 -4.64
C GLU A 90 -2.92 24.57 -4.47
N ASN A 91 -3.54 23.91 -3.50
CA ASN A 91 -4.99 23.97 -3.26
C ASN A 91 -5.34 24.65 -1.94
N GLY A 92 -4.63 25.71 -1.57
CA GLY A 92 -4.97 26.57 -0.44
C GLY A 92 -4.36 26.18 0.90
N ASN A 93 -3.25 25.43 0.90
CA ASN A 93 -2.57 24.93 2.10
C ASN A 93 -3.48 24.10 3.02
N ASN A 94 -4.28 23.24 2.42
CA ASN A 94 -5.28 22.45 3.12
C ASN A 94 -4.75 21.14 3.74
N ILE A 95 -3.45 20.89 3.66
CA ILE A 95 -2.79 19.74 4.27
C ILE A 95 -1.58 20.23 5.07
N GLU A 96 -1.49 19.80 6.33
CA GLU A 96 -0.41 20.18 7.23
C GLU A 96 0.14 18.99 8.01
N GLU A 97 1.36 19.12 8.50
CA GLU A 97 1.92 18.23 9.51
C GLU A 97 1.39 18.58 10.89
N TYR A 98 1.21 17.57 11.73
CA TYR A 98 0.88 17.76 13.14
C TYR A 98 1.67 16.83 14.05
N GLU A 99 1.72 17.16 15.34
CA GLU A 99 2.32 16.27 16.32
C GLU A 99 1.33 15.13 16.62
N GLY A 100 1.72 13.91 16.23
CA GLY A 100 0.99 12.71 16.62
C GLY A 100 1.07 12.49 18.13
N ARG A 101 0.09 11.78 18.67
CA ARG A 101 0.19 11.35 20.07
C ARG A 101 1.16 10.18 20.20
N ASP A 102 1.71 10.03 21.39
CA ASP A 102 2.49 8.82 21.71
C ASP A 102 1.61 7.57 21.75
N VAL A 103 2.22 6.43 21.40
CA VAL A 103 1.61 5.11 21.56
C VAL A 103 1.37 4.86 23.04
N ARG A 104 0.21 4.34 23.37
CA ARG A 104 -0.22 4.01 24.74
C ARG A 104 -0.29 2.50 24.90
N PRO A 105 -0.17 1.98 26.14
CA PRO A 105 -0.32 0.54 26.39
C PRO A 105 -1.60 -0.06 25.82
N GLU A 106 -2.71 0.70 25.88
CA GLU A 106 -4.02 0.27 25.37
C GLU A 106 -4.04 0.07 23.86
N ASP A 107 -3.16 0.73 23.10
CA ASP A 107 -3.06 0.56 21.64
C ASP A 107 -2.54 -0.83 21.27
N ASN A 108 -1.84 -1.47 22.20
CA ASN A 108 -1.30 -2.83 22.09
C ASN A 108 -1.96 -3.80 23.11
N GLY A 109 -3.24 -3.60 23.41
CA GLY A 109 -4.01 -4.45 24.32
C GLY A 109 -3.45 -4.50 25.74
N GLY A 110 -2.89 -3.40 26.25
CA GLY A 110 -2.28 -3.33 27.57
C GLY A 110 -1.00 -4.17 27.70
N ALA A 111 -0.35 -4.54 26.58
CA ALA A 111 0.91 -5.25 26.64
C ALA A 111 2.01 -4.37 27.22
N GLU A 112 2.80 -4.93 28.17
CA GLU A 112 3.87 -4.24 28.87
C GLU A 112 5.13 -5.10 28.98
N GLY A 113 6.25 -4.43 29.22
CA GLY A 113 7.55 -5.09 29.43
C GLY A 113 7.91 -6.03 28.28
N LYS A 114 8.25 -7.29 28.61
CA LYS A 114 8.66 -8.30 27.61
C LYS A 114 7.54 -8.77 26.66
N TYR A 115 6.30 -8.41 26.94
CA TYR A 115 5.15 -8.78 26.10
C TYR A 115 4.80 -7.68 25.09
N LEU A 116 5.37 -6.48 25.24
CA LEU A 116 5.21 -5.39 24.31
C LEU A 116 6.18 -5.59 23.13
N ALA A 117 5.65 -5.65 21.93
CA ALA A 117 6.47 -5.64 20.72
C ALA A 117 7.18 -4.29 20.57
N ARG A 118 8.36 -4.32 19.97
CA ARG A 118 9.13 -3.11 19.69
C ARG A 118 8.33 -2.15 18.81
N GLU A 119 8.27 -0.88 19.19
CA GLU A 119 7.75 0.18 18.33
C GLU A 119 8.62 0.31 17.08
N PHE A 120 8.02 0.77 15.97
CA PHE A 120 8.79 1.13 14.79
C PHE A 120 9.75 2.28 15.13
N PRO A 121 11.05 2.13 14.84
CA PRO A 121 12.06 3.03 15.40
C PRO A 121 12.03 4.44 14.81
N THR A 122 11.60 4.57 13.54
CA THR A 122 11.59 5.86 12.86
C THR A 122 10.22 6.53 13.02
N LYS A 123 10.16 7.60 13.82
CA LYS A 123 8.93 8.38 14.00
C LYS A 123 8.82 9.47 12.94
N HIS A 124 7.65 9.59 12.35
CA HIS A 124 7.31 10.61 11.37
C HIS A 124 6.12 11.44 11.84
N LYS A 125 6.13 12.73 11.56
CA LYS A 125 4.95 13.57 11.77
C LYS A 125 3.87 13.18 10.76
N PRO A 126 2.66 12.86 11.24
CA PRO A 126 1.55 12.59 10.35
C PRO A 126 1.03 13.86 9.67
N LEU A 127 0.33 13.65 8.55
CA LEU A 127 -0.37 14.69 7.80
C LEU A 127 -1.86 14.65 8.13
N ARG A 128 -2.50 15.82 8.12
CA ARG A 128 -3.96 15.94 8.21
C ARG A 128 -4.47 17.00 7.26
N GLY A 129 -5.75 16.86 6.89
CA GLY A 129 -6.47 17.92 6.21
C GLY A 129 -6.85 19.05 7.17
N VAL A 130 -6.79 20.28 6.68
CA VAL A 130 -7.25 21.49 7.38
C VAL A 130 -8.13 22.32 6.45
N GLY A 131 -9.14 23.00 7.01
CA GLY A 131 -10.09 23.77 6.21
C GLY A 131 -11.01 22.90 5.34
N ASP A 132 -11.54 23.50 4.27
CA ASP A 132 -12.56 22.90 3.39
C ASP A 132 -12.00 22.42 2.02
N GLY A 133 -10.70 22.47 1.82
CA GLY A 133 -10.05 22.02 0.59
C GLY A 133 -10.00 20.51 0.43
N PRO A 134 -9.79 20.00 -0.79
CA PRO A 134 -9.74 18.57 -1.05
C PRO A 134 -8.51 17.92 -0.41
N VAL A 135 -8.69 16.75 0.20
CA VAL A 135 -7.62 15.94 0.84
C VAL A 135 -7.53 14.57 0.20
N THR A 136 -8.68 13.93 -0.01
CA THR A 136 -8.75 12.59 -0.58
C THR A 136 -8.71 12.59 -2.10
N GLN A 137 -8.28 11.48 -2.72
CA GLN A 137 -8.30 11.34 -4.18
C GLN A 137 -9.70 11.56 -4.77
N TYR A 138 -10.75 11.18 -4.04
CA TYR A 138 -12.14 11.41 -4.44
C TYR A 138 -12.48 12.91 -4.49
N GLU A 139 -12.10 13.69 -3.49
CA GLU A 139 -12.35 15.14 -3.43
C GLU A 139 -11.59 15.86 -4.54
N PHE A 140 -10.31 15.53 -4.77
CA PHE A 140 -9.55 16.06 -5.90
C PHE A 140 -10.21 15.73 -7.24
N ALA A 141 -10.65 14.48 -7.43
CA ALA A 141 -11.34 14.06 -8.63
C ALA A 141 -12.65 14.82 -8.86
N LYS A 142 -13.43 15.03 -7.80
CA LYS A 142 -14.66 15.85 -7.83
C LYS A 142 -14.39 17.32 -8.18
N ALA A 143 -13.30 17.87 -7.68
CA ALA A 143 -12.86 19.23 -8.01
C ALA A 143 -12.30 19.38 -9.43
N GLY A 144 -12.20 18.27 -10.20
CA GLY A 144 -11.65 18.29 -11.55
C GLY A 144 -10.12 18.24 -11.62
N ILE A 145 -9.46 18.02 -10.48
CA ILE A 145 -8.00 18.06 -10.34
C ILE A 145 -7.43 16.67 -10.56
N ILE A 146 -6.40 16.57 -11.40
CA ILE A 146 -5.62 15.36 -11.64
C ILE A 146 -4.39 15.39 -10.72
N THR A 147 -4.25 14.37 -9.88
CA THR A 147 -3.11 14.24 -8.96
C THR A 147 -1.99 13.42 -9.58
N LYS A 148 -0.76 13.51 -9.03
CA LYS A 148 0.37 12.65 -9.43
C LYS A 148 0.02 11.17 -9.30
N GLU A 149 -0.76 10.79 -8.28
CA GLU A 149 -1.24 9.41 -8.11
C GLU A 149 -2.14 8.95 -9.27
N MET A 150 -2.98 9.82 -9.85
CA MET A 150 -3.80 9.48 -11.01
C MET A 150 -2.97 9.30 -12.28
N ILE A 151 -1.93 10.10 -12.48
CA ILE A 151 -0.97 9.95 -13.57
C ILE A 151 -0.18 8.65 -13.42
N TYR A 152 0.32 8.39 -12.20
CA TYR A 152 1.03 7.15 -11.87
C TYR A 152 0.18 5.91 -12.21
N VAL A 153 -1.07 5.91 -11.76
CA VAL A 153 -2.03 4.83 -12.00
C VAL A 153 -2.28 4.62 -13.49
N ALA A 154 -2.53 5.69 -14.25
CA ALA A 154 -2.75 5.57 -15.70
C ALA A 154 -1.56 4.92 -16.39
N THR A 155 -0.33 5.34 -16.06
CA THR A 155 0.90 4.75 -16.60
C THR A 155 1.03 3.27 -16.22
N ARG A 156 0.69 2.92 -14.99
CA ARG A 156 0.76 1.57 -14.46
C ARG A 156 -0.25 0.63 -15.13
N GLU A 157 -1.51 1.07 -15.30
CA GLU A 157 -2.57 0.29 -15.96
C GLU A 157 -2.27 0.06 -17.45
N ASN A 158 -1.57 0.99 -18.10
CA ASN A 158 -1.10 0.83 -19.48
C ASN A 158 0.17 -0.03 -19.58
N LEU A 159 0.70 -0.57 -18.49
CA LEU A 159 1.98 -1.29 -18.44
C LEU A 159 3.13 -0.48 -19.05
N GLY A 160 3.12 0.85 -18.86
CA GLY A 160 4.11 1.78 -19.37
C GLY A 160 4.08 2.00 -20.89
N ARG A 161 3.04 1.59 -21.58
CA ARG A 161 2.84 1.91 -23.01
C ARG A 161 2.43 3.38 -23.14
N SER A 162 2.84 3.98 -24.24
CA SER A 162 2.52 5.38 -24.56
C SER A 162 1.36 5.53 -25.55
N ALA A 163 0.86 4.42 -26.09
CA ALA A 163 -0.23 4.41 -27.07
C ALA A 163 -1.06 3.11 -26.95
N PRO A 164 -2.30 3.10 -27.47
CA PRO A 164 -3.12 1.89 -27.61
C PRO A 164 -2.38 0.78 -28.37
N VAL A 165 -2.72 -0.48 -28.06
CA VAL A 165 -2.21 -1.62 -28.82
C VAL A 165 -3.14 -1.88 -29.98
N GLU A 166 -2.60 -2.03 -31.20
CA GLU A 166 -3.38 -2.48 -32.36
C GLU A 166 -4.13 -3.78 -32.05
N GLY A 167 -5.43 -3.83 -32.31
CA GLY A 167 -6.27 -5.01 -32.08
C GLY A 167 -6.87 -5.13 -30.68
N ALA A 168 -6.65 -4.16 -29.78
CA ALA A 168 -7.29 -4.17 -28.44
C ALA A 168 -8.82 -4.09 -28.55
N THR A 169 -9.35 -3.44 -29.56
CA THR A 169 -10.79 -3.32 -29.87
C THR A 169 -11.44 -4.68 -30.16
N GLU A 170 -10.75 -5.61 -30.80
CA GLU A 170 -11.30 -6.93 -31.16
C GLU A 170 -11.69 -7.76 -29.91
N ARG A 171 -10.96 -7.60 -28.81
CA ARG A 171 -11.28 -8.32 -27.54
C ARG A 171 -12.59 -7.85 -26.92
N VAL A 172 -12.86 -6.54 -26.98
CA VAL A 172 -14.10 -5.96 -26.46
C VAL A 172 -15.27 -6.37 -27.36
N GLU A 173 -15.10 -6.36 -28.67
CA GLU A 173 -16.10 -6.80 -29.66
C GLU A 173 -16.44 -8.28 -29.53
N ASN A 174 -15.49 -9.12 -29.14
CA ASN A 174 -15.69 -10.55 -28.89
C ASN A 174 -16.34 -10.86 -27.52
N GLY A 175 -16.76 -9.84 -26.75
CA GLY A 175 -17.46 -10.02 -25.49
C GLY A 175 -16.54 -10.36 -24.30
N GLU A 176 -15.24 -10.26 -24.44
CA GLU A 176 -14.27 -10.55 -23.36
C GLU A 176 -14.28 -9.51 -22.23
N SER A 177 -15.00 -8.40 -22.41
CA SER A 177 -15.07 -7.32 -21.41
C SER A 177 -15.96 -7.63 -20.20
N PHE A 178 -16.77 -8.69 -20.28
CA PHE A 178 -17.76 -9.03 -19.23
C PHE A 178 -18.63 -7.82 -18.81
N GLY A 179 -18.95 -6.94 -19.76
CA GLY A 179 -19.74 -5.73 -19.54
C GLY A 179 -18.96 -4.57 -18.89
N ALA A 180 -17.64 -4.62 -18.82
CA ALA A 180 -16.78 -3.47 -18.53
C ALA A 180 -16.49 -2.68 -19.81
N GLU A 181 -16.55 -1.36 -19.73
CA GLU A 181 -16.12 -0.46 -20.82
C GLU A 181 -14.68 -0.03 -20.56
N ILE A 182 -13.73 -0.94 -20.77
CA ILE A 182 -12.30 -0.65 -20.59
C ILE A 182 -11.80 0.02 -21.87
N PRO A 183 -11.31 1.27 -21.81
CA PRO A 183 -10.71 1.91 -22.97
C PRO A 183 -9.40 1.20 -23.34
N GLU A 184 -9.04 1.26 -24.63
CA GLU A 184 -7.78 0.70 -25.12
C GLU A 184 -6.55 1.30 -24.45
N PHE A 185 -6.68 2.54 -24.00
CA PHE A 185 -5.63 3.28 -23.32
C PHE A 185 -6.22 4.08 -22.15
N ILE A 186 -5.69 3.87 -20.96
CA ILE A 186 -6.12 4.56 -19.73
C ILE A 186 -5.42 5.91 -19.65
N THR A 187 -6.19 7.00 -19.65
CA THR A 187 -5.65 8.35 -19.44
C THR A 187 -5.84 8.82 -18.00
N PRO A 188 -5.05 9.79 -17.52
CA PRO A 188 -5.28 10.39 -16.19
C PRO A 188 -6.70 10.99 -16.03
N GLU A 189 -7.28 11.54 -17.10
CA GLU A 189 -8.65 12.06 -17.14
C GLU A 189 -9.67 10.95 -16.95
N PHE A 190 -9.46 9.79 -17.58
CA PHE A 190 -10.31 8.63 -17.38
C PHE A 190 -10.26 8.16 -15.93
N VAL A 191 -9.05 8.02 -15.36
CA VAL A 191 -8.86 7.67 -13.94
C VAL A 191 -9.61 8.65 -13.04
N ARG A 192 -9.42 9.97 -13.23
CA ARG A 192 -10.13 11.01 -12.48
C ARG A 192 -11.65 10.87 -12.62
N SER A 193 -12.14 10.65 -13.84
CA SER A 193 -13.57 10.52 -14.11
C SER A 193 -14.19 9.32 -13.39
N GLU A 194 -13.53 8.16 -13.39
CA GLU A 194 -13.98 6.95 -12.72
C GLU A 194 -14.04 7.14 -11.19
N ILE A 195 -13.04 7.80 -10.63
CA ILE A 195 -13.02 8.14 -9.19
C ILE A 195 -14.13 9.14 -8.85
N ALA A 196 -14.28 10.22 -9.63
CA ALA A 196 -15.32 11.24 -9.41
C ALA A 196 -16.75 10.67 -9.45
N ARG A 197 -16.97 9.63 -10.25
CA ARG A 197 -18.25 8.90 -10.35
C ARG A 197 -18.43 7.86 -9.25
N GLY A 198 -17.44 7.63 -8.39
CA GLY A 198 -17.48 6.60 -7.36
C GLY A 198 -17.41 5.17 -7.89
N ARG A 199 -16.86 4.96 -9.11
CA ARG A 199 -16.70 3.64 -9.74
C ARG A 199 -15.32 3.03 -9.54
N ALA A 200 -14.37 3.82 -9.05
CA ALA A 200 -13.03 3.39 -8.73
C ALA A 200 -12.48 4.13 -7.51
N ILE A 201 -11.50 3.53 -6.84
CA ILE A 201 -10.75 4.12 -5.75
C ILE A 201 -9.25 3.96 -5.95
N ILE A 202 -8.48 4.93 -5.51
CA ILE A 202 -7.04 4.78 -5.28
C ILE A 202 -6.85 4.69 -3.76
N PRO A 203 -6.59 3.51 -3.19
CA PRO A 203 -6.43 3.31 -1.74
C PRO A 203 -5.09 3.85 -1.27
N CYS A 204 -4.98 5.14 -1.15
CA CYS A 204 -3.74 5.90 -1.03
C CYS A 204 -3.82 6.85 0.17
N ASN A 205 -3.70 6.30 1.38
CA ASN A 205 -3.68 7.09 2.59
C ASN A 205 -2.51 8.09 2.56
N ILE A 206 -2.75 9.35 2.93
CA ILE A 206 -1.72 10.41 2.98
C ILE A 206 -0.63 10.09 4.01
N ASN A 207 -0.93 9.28 5.03
CA ASN A 207 0.00 8.84 6.06
C ASN A 207 0.69 7.50 5.77
N HIS A 208 0.40 6.87 4.62
CA HIS A 208 1.15 5.74 4.08
C HIS A 208 1.91 6.21 2.84
N ALA A 209 2.91 7.04 3.05
CA ALA A 209 3.64 7.74 1.98
C ALA A 209 4.61 6.81 1.22
N GLU A 210 4.93 5.65 1.77
CA GLU A 210 5.76 4.58 1.22
C GLU A 210 5.06 3.80 0.08
N LEU A 211 3.75 3.98 -0.02
CA LEU A 211 2.88 3.26 -0.94
C LEU A 211 3.06 3.70 -2.39
N GLU A 212 3.18 2.74 -3.29
CA GLU A 212 3.05 2.93 -4.75
C GLU A 212 1.56 2.93 -5.15
N PRO A 213 1.05 3.98 -5.82
CA PRO A 213 -0.35 4.08 -6.17
C PRO A 213 -0.86 2.97 -7.08
N GLN A 214 -2.07 2.52 -6.82
CA GLN A 214 -2.84 1.63 -7.69
C GLN A 214 -4.31 2.00 -7.65
N ILE A 215 -5.09 1.50 -8.60
CA ILE A 215 -6.53 1.72 -8.67
C ILE A 215 -7.29 0.40 -8.57
N ILE A 216 -8.40 0.44 -7.86
CA ILE A 216 -9.35 -0.66 -7.78
C ILE A 216 -10.67 -0.16 -8.38
N GLY A 217 -11.15 -0.82 -9.40
CA GLY A 217 -12.39 -0.47 -10.07
C GLY A 217 -12.70 -1.42 -11.23
N ARG A 218 -13.97 -1.45 -11.64
CA ARG A 218 -14.45 -2.39 -12.65
C ARG A 218 -13.76 -2.25 -14.01
N ASN A 219 -13.34 -1.03 -14.37
CA ASN A 219 -12.74 -0.72 -15.66
C ASN A 219 -11.21 -0.71 -15.63
N PHE A 220 -10.61 -1.43 -14.70
CA PHE A 220 -9.16 -1.53 -14.50
C PHE A 220 -8.74 -2.98 -14.31
N LEU A 221 -7.44 -3.25 -14.42
CA LEU A 221 -6.89 -4.58 -14.19
C LEU A 221 -7.28 -5.11 -12.81
N VAL A 222 -7.58 -6.41 -12.74
CA VAL A 222 -7.92 -7.09 -11.48
C VAL A 222 -6.73 -7.00 -10.52
N LYS A 223 -7.01 -6.72 -9.25
CA LYS A 223 -6.03 -6.65 -8.18
C LYS A 223 -6.17 -7.85 -7.25
N ILE A 224 -5.03 -8.43 -6.87
CA ILE A 224 -4.97 -9.60 -5.99
C ILE A 224 -4.73 -9.12 -4.56
N ASN A 225 -5.55 -9.63 -3.63
CA ASN A 225 -5.37 -9.38 -2.21
C ASN A 225 -4.78 -10.61 -1.52
N ALA A 226 -3.69 -10.43 -0.78
CA ALA A 226 -3.13 -11.45 0.10
C ALA A 226 -3.50 -11.17 1.55
N ASN A 227 -3.66 -12.22 2.35
CA ASN A 227 -3.94 -12.12 3.77
C ASN A 227 -2.72 -12.51 4.59
N ILE A 228 -2.39 -11.68 5.58
CA ILE A 228 -1.41 -11.96 6.64
C ILE A 228 -2.06 -11.68 7.99
N GLY A 229 -1.36 -11.86 9.07
CA GLY A 229 -1.82 -11.49 10.40
C GLY A 229 -1.30 -12.45 11.47
N ASN A 230 -0.96 -11.90 12.61
CA ASN A 230 -0.60 -12.66 13.78
C ASN A 230 -1.84 -13.21 14.50
N SER A 231 -1.63 -14.20 15.35
CA SER A 231 -2.64 -14.74 16.24
C SER A 231 -2.11 -14.85 17.66
N ALA A 232 -2.97 -15.20 18.60
CA ALA A 232 -2.59 -15.37 20.00
C ALA A 232 -1.52 -16.46 20.23
N VAL A 233 -1.33 -17.36 19.26
CA VAL A 233 -0.47 -18.54 19.39
C VAL A 233 0.70 -18.55 18.40
N THR A 234 0.68 -17.74 17.34
CA THR A 234 1.72 -17.75 16.31
C THR A 234 1.97 -16.39 15.73
N SER A 235 3.17 -16.27 15.18
CA SER A 235 3.68 -15.16 14.38
C SER A 235 4.14 -13.95 15.18
N SER A 236 5.33 -13.54 14.90
CA SER A 236 5.98 -12.35 15.44
C SER A 236 5.83 -11.16 14.48
N VAL A 237 6.25 -9.97 14.91
CA VAL A 237 6.34 -8.78 14.04
C VAL A 237 7.24 -9.06 12.84
N GLU A 238 8.37 -9.72 13.08
CA GLU A 238 9.38 -10.07 12.07
C GLU A 238 8.79 -10.96 11.00
N GLU A 239 8.04 -11.99 11.40
CA GLU A 239 7.38 -12.92 10.48
C GLU A 239 6.27 -12.24 9.68
N GLU A 240 5.52 -11.31 10.27
CA GLU A 240 4.48 -10.57 9.54
C GLU A 240 5.07 -9.65 8.47
N VAL A 241 6.19 -8.97 8.76
CA VAL A 241 6.89 -8.15 7.77
C VAL A 241 7.44 -9.01 6.64
N ASP A 242 8.04 -10.16 6.94
CA ASP A 242 8.56 -11.07 5.91
C ASP A 242 7.42 -11.64 5.04
N LYS A 243 6.31 -12.06 5.63
CA LYS A 243 5.12 -12.52 4.89
C LYS A 243 4.57 -11.43 3.97
N MET A 244 4.52 -10.18 4.41
CA MET A 244 4.09 -9.05 3.59
C MET A 244 5.03 -8.87 2.38
N VAL A 245 6.35 -8.90 2.59
CA VAL A 245 7.35 -8.79 1.53
C VAL A 245 7.21 -9.94 0.53
N TRP A 246 7.06 -11.17 1.00
CA TRP A 246 6.82 -12.33 0.14
C TRP A 246 5.54 -12.14 -0.69
N ALA A 247 4.43 -11.74 -0.07
CA ALA A 247 3.17 -11.52 -0.77
C ALA A 247 3.33 -10.51 -1.92
N THR A 248 3.98 -9.36 -1.66
CA THR A 248 4.19 -8.32 -2.68
C THR A 248 5.14 -8.76 -3.78
N ARG A 249 6.21 -9.48 -3.45
CA ARG A 249 7.14 -10.03 -4.44
C ARG A 249 6.48 -11.04 -5.38
N TRP A 250 5.45 -11.74 -4.92
CA TRP A 250 4.68 -12.71 -5.71
C TRP A 250 3.40 -12.14 -6.32
N GLY A 251 3.22 -10.84 -6.30
CA GLY A 251 2.18 -10.18 -7.08
C GLY A 251 0.92 -9.80 -6.31
N ALA A 252 0.96 -9.77 -4.98
CA ALA A 252 -0.13 -9.20 -4.21
C ALA A 252 -0.18 -7.68 -4.41
N ASP A 253 -1.29 -7.19 -4.92
CA ASP A 253 -1.55 -5.77 -5.11
C ASP A 253 -1.98 -5.09 -3.81
N ASN A 254 -2.65 -5.82 -2.95
CA ASN A 254 -3.04 -5.39 -1.60
C ASN A 254 -2.66 -6.47 -0.60
N VAL A 255 -2.45 -6.07 0.64
CA VAL A 255 -2.29 -7.01 1.75
C VAL A 255 -3.28 -6.64 2.85
N MET A 256 -4.01 -7.64 3.34
CA MET A 256 -4.89 -7.51 4.51
C MET A 256 -4.14 -8.01 5.75
N ASP A 257 -3.92 -7.12 6.71
CA ASP A 257 -3.51 -7.48 8.05
C ASP A 257 -4.74 -7.89 8.88
N LEU A 258 -4.89 -9.19 9.06
CA LEU A 258 -5.98 -9.81 9.82
C LEU A 258 -5.55 -10.17 11.25
N SER A 259 -4.57 -9.47 11.81
CA SER A 259 -4.04 -9.72 13.15
C SER A 259 -5.15 -9.74 14.20
N THR A 260 -5.15 -10.81 15.02
CA THR A 260 -6.09 -11.06 16.13
C THR A 260 -5.36 -11.32 17.44
N GLY A 261 -4.02 -11.30 17.43
CA GLY A 261 -3.19 -11.54 18.59
C GLY A 261 -2.98 -10.30 19.46
N ARG A 262 -1.77 -10.17 20.01
CA ARG A 262 -1.34 -9.00 20.77
C ARG A 262 -0.44 -8.10 19.91
N ASN A 263 -0.27 -6.85 20.36
CA ASN A 263 0.59 -5.86 19.72
C ASN A 263 0.16 -5.53 18.29
N ILE A 264 -1.14 -5.52 18.02
CA ILE A 264 -1.67 -5.27 16.67
C ILE A 264 -1.19 -3.91 16.15
N HIS A 265 -1.18 -2.88 17.00
CA HIS A 265 -0.73 -1.54 16.61
C HIS A 265 0.75 -1.53 16.17
N ASN A 266 1.65 -2.03 17.00
CA ASN A 266 3.08 -2.02 16.69
C ASN A 266 3.39 -2.92 15.48
N THR A 267 2.79 -4.10 15.39
CA THR A 267 2.92 -5.00 14.22
C THR A 267 2.51 -4.28 12.95
N ARG A 268 1.38 -3.59 12.97
CA ARG A 268 0.84 -2.85 11.84
C ARG A 268 1.74 -1.70 11.40
N GLU A 269 2.33 -0.95 12.34
CA GLU A 269 3.29 0.10 12.00
C GLU A 269 4.51 -0.47 11.26
N TRP A 270 5.08 -1.57 11.71
CA TRP A 270 6.17 -2.24 11.00
C TRP A 270 5.76 -2.68 9.59
N ILE A 271 4.56 -3.23 9.42
CA ILE A 271 4.04 -3.64 8.13
C ILE A 271 3.88 -2.43 7.20
N ILE A 272 3.20 -1.37 7.66
CA ILE A 272 2.89 -0.18 6.85
C ILE A 272 4.16 0.52 6.40
N ARG A 273 5.13 0.74 7.31
CA ARG A 273 6.38 1.44 6.96
C ARG A 273 7.25 0.65 5.98
N ASN A 274 7.05 -0.64 5.87
CA ASN A 274 7.76 -1.53 4.96
C ASN A 274 6.92 -1.99 3.75
N SER A 275 5.72 -1.47 3.57
CA SER A 275 4.84 -1.88 2.47
C SER A 275 4.79 -0.87 1.33
N SER A 276 5.05 -1.35 0.11
CA SER A 276 4.83 -0.61 -1.13
C SER A 276 3.40 -0.74 -1.68
N VAL A 277 2.55 -1.55 -1.04
CA VAL A 277 1.15 -1.78 -1.44
C VAL A 277 0.18 -1.36 -0.34
N PRO A 278 -1.08 -1.08 -0.64
CA PRO A 278 -2.09 -0.75 0.37
C PRO A 278 -2.25 -1.87 1.40
N ILE A 279 -2.34 -1.48 2.67
CA ILE A 279 -2.62 -2.38 3.77
C ILE A 279 -4.07 -2.20 4.23
N GLY A 280 -4.87 -3.23 4.03
CA GLY A 280 -6.21 -3.30 4.61
C GLY A 280 -6.15 -3.83 6.04
N THR A 281 -7.12 -3.46 6.87
CA THR A 281 -7.18 -3.88 8.27
C THR A 281 -8.59 -4.24 8.68
N VAL A 282 -8.74 -4.95 9.81
CA VAL A 282 -10.03 -5.25 10.43
C VAL A 282 -10.09 -4.53 11.78
N PRO A 283 -10.65 -3.31 11.85
CA PRO A 283 -10.63 -2.48 13.06
C PRO A 283 -11.25 -3.13 14.29
N ILE A 284 -12.26 -3.97 14.12
CA ILE A 284 -12.93 -4.65 15.24
C ILE A 284 -11.99 -5.61 15.97
N TYR A 285 -11.01 -6.21 15.31
CA TYR A 285 -10.03 -7.09 15.97
C TYR A 285 -9.12 -6.31 16.91
N GLN A 286 -8.65 -5.14 16.48
CA GLN A 286 -7.87 -4.27 17.36
C GLN A 286 -8.71 -3.67 18.48
N ALA A 287 -9.98 -3.34 18.22
CA ALA A 287 -10.90 -2.90 19.27
C ALA A 287 -11.10 -3.99 20.33
N LEU A 288 -11.23 -5.25 19.91
CA LEU A 288 -11.33 -6.38 20.82
C LEU A 288 -10.05 -6.60 21.64
N GLU A 289 -8.87 -6.39 21.03
CA GLU A 289 -7.59 -6.40 21.76
C GLU A 289 -7.58 -5.35 22.87
N LYS A 290 -8.06 -4.12 22.61
CA LYS A 290 -8.11 -3.01 23.56
C LYS A 290 -8.97 -3.31 24.79
N VAL A 291 -9.96 -4.18 24.69
CA VAL A 291 -10.83 -4.62 25.80
C VAL A 291 -10.47 -6.02 26.28
N ASN A 292 -9.23 -6.48 26.06
CA ASN A 292 -8.71 -7.77 26.51
C ASN A 292 -9.55 -8.99 26.06
N GLY A 293 -10.22 -8.89 24.90
CA GLY A 293 -11.03 -9.96 24.33
C GLY A 293 -12.46 -10.06 24.89
N VAL A 294 -12.88 -9.14 25.76
CA VAL A 294 -14.23 -9.11 26.34
C VAL A 294 -15.15 -8.32 25.42
N ALA A 295 -15.93 -9.01 24.59
CA ALA A 295 -16.78 -8.38 23.57
C ALA A 295 -17.86 -7.45 24.16
N GLU A 296 -18.31 -7.72 25.35
CA GLU A 296 -19.32 -6.93 26.08
C GLU A 296 -18.80 -5.53 26.46
N ASP A 297 -17.48 -5.35 26.55
CA ASP A 297 -16.84 -4.10 26.89
C ASP A 297 -16.59 -3.21 25.65
N LEU A 298 -16.90 -3.70 24.44
CA LEU A 298 -16.77 -2.91 23.21
C LEU A 298 -17.75 -1.74 23.19
N SER A 299 -17.24 -0.58 22.85
CA SER A 299 -18.02 0.62 22.59
C SER A 299 -17.71 1.19 21.20
N LEU A 300 -18.54 2.13 20.73
CA LEU A 300 -18.30 2.81 19.47
C LEU A 300 -16.94 3.54 19.43
N ILE A 301 -16.43 3.98 20.57
CA ILE A 301 -15.12 4.65 20.66
C ILE A 301 -14.00 3.67 20.30
N GLN A 302 -13.98 2.46 20.88
CA GLN A 302 -12.97 1.45 20.57
C GLN A 302 -13.04 0.98 19.11
N ILE A 303 -14.21 0.95 18.51
CA ILE A 303 -14.39 0.55 17.11
C ILE A 303 -13.90 1.66 16.17
N SER A 304 -14.19 2.93 16.48
CA SER A 304 -13.88 4.06 15.59
C SER A 304 -12.46 4.60 15.74
N GLU A 305 -11.87 4.54 16.92
CA GLU A 305 -10.53 5.06 17.17
C GLU A 305 -9.41 4.37 16.35
N PRO A 306 -9.42 3.03 16.15
CA PRO A 306 -8.43 2.37 15.30
C PRO A 306 -8.42 2.84 13.84
N THR A 307 -9.51 3.43 13.39
CA THR A 307 -9.64 3.94 12.00
C THR A 307 -9.22 5.39 11.84
N ARG A 308 -8.97 6.11 12.92
CA ARG A 308 -8.46 7.47 12.84
C ARG A 308 -6.97 7.43 12.49
N PRO A 309 -6.52 8.16 11.47
CA PRO A 309 -5.09 8.33 11.22
C PRO A 309 -4.47 9.04 12.43
N TYR A 310 -3.42 8.45 12.95
CA TYR A 310 -2.61 9.02 14.02
C TYR A 310 -1.49 9.86 13.43
#